data_37ef9e0b189b5af9ead982d1832ab5bf
#
_entry.id   37ef9e0b189b5af9ead982d1832ab5bf
#
_cell.length_a   1.000
_cell.length_b   1.000
_cell.length_c   1.000
_cell.angle_alpha   90.00
_cell.angle_beta   90.00
_cell.angle_gamma   90.00
#
_symmetry.space_group_name_H-M   'P 1'
#
loop_
_entity.id
_entity.type
_entity.pdbx_description
1 polymer ?
#
loop_
_entity_poly.entity_id
_entity_poly.type
_entity_poly.pdbx_seq_one_letter_code
_entity_poly.pdbx_strand_id
1 'polypeptide(L)'
;MRLDLSVVALLLVVVLAAWLACAMPASAQPAATAPDDATFDVEQLFASSCGWCHSDGGRVAGKGPQLTNSPRSDDYLRNRIKTGKEGAMPAFGLAFSDAQIDAIIKYIRSLKPDAG
;
A
#
# COMPACT_ATOMS: atom_id res chain seq x y z
N MET A 1 -42.74 -36.19 31.65
CA MET A 1 -41.36 -36.05 32.02
C MET A 1 -41.21 -34.71 32.73
N ARG A 2 -41.00 -34.70 34.04
CA ARG A 2 -40.75 -33.46 34.78
C ARG A 2 -39.23 -33.22 34.70
N LEU A 3 -38.82 -32.19 33.93
CA LEU A 3 -37.44 -31.75 34.01
C LEU A 3 -37.25 -31.14 35.41
N ASP A 4 -36.31 -31.70 36.15
CA ASP A 4 -35.91 -31.17 37.46
C ASP A 4 -35.39 -29.73 37.30
N LEU A 5 -35.98 -28.84 38.11
CA LEU A 5 -35.59 -27.42 38.13
C LEU A 5 -34.08 -27.24 38.33
N SER A 6 -33.45 -28.19 39.02
CA SER A 6 -32.00 -28.23 39.26
C SER A 6 -31.19 -28.46 37.97
N VAL A 7 -31.68 -29.31 37.06
CA VAL A 7 -30.99 -29.59 35.78
C VAL A 7 -31.12 -28.40 34.84
N VAL A 8 -32.26 -27.72 34.82
CA VAL A 8 -32.47 -26.49 34.02
C VAL A 8 -31.58 -25.36 34.52
N ALA A 9 -31.46 -25.20 35.85
CA ALA A 9 -30.59 -24.19 36.45
C ALA A 9 -29.10 -24.44 36.11
N LEU A 10 -28.65 -25.71 36.13
CA LEU A 10 -27.28 -26.10 35.80
C LEU A 10 -26.96 -25.81 34.34
N LEU A 11 -27.89 -26.12 33.43
CA LEU A 11 -27.70 -25.86 31.98
C LEU A 11 -27.62 -24.36 31.67
N LEU A 12 -28.45 -23.53 32.34
CA LEU A 12 -28.41 -22.07 32.18
C LEU A 12 -27.08 -21.47 32.66
N VAL A 13 -26.50 -21.98 33.75
CA VAL A 13 -25.22 -21.50 34.26
C VAL A 13 -24.09 -21.87 33.29
N VAL A 14 -24.09 -23.07 32.70
CA VAL A 14 -23.08 -23.49 31.74
C VAL A 14 -23.15 -22.69 30.45
N VAL A 15 -24.37 -22.38 29.95
CA VAL A 15 -24.53 -21.56 28.74
C VAL A 15 -24.10 -20.10 28.98
N LEU A 16 -24.41 -19.53 30.13
CA LEU A 16 -23.97 -18.19 30.52
C LEU A 16 -22.45 -18.10 30.65
N ALA A 17 -21.80 -19.11 31.24
CA ALA A 17 -20.34 -19.15 31.36
C ALA A 17 -19.64 -19.26 29.99
N ALA A 18 -20.23 -19.98 29.02
CA ALA A 18 -19.68 -20.09 27.67
C ALA A 18 -19.74 -18.76 26.89
N TRP A 19 -20.73 -17.89 27.17
CA TRP A 19 -20.84 -16.59 26.50
C TRP A 19 -19.85 -15.54 27.03
N LEU A 20 -19.41 -15.65 28.31
CA LEU A 20 -18.41 -14.74 28.86
C LEU A 20 -16.98 -15.05 28.37
N ALA A 21 -16.70 -16.25 27.88
CA ALA A 21 -15.38 -16.64 27.41
C ALA A 21 -15.05 -16.16 25.98
N CYS A 22 -16.02 -15.65 25.23
CA CYS A 22 -15.85 -15.18 23.82
C CYS A 22 -15.54 -13.68 23.69
N ALA A 23 -15.34 -12.96 24.78
CA ALA A 23 -14.85 -11.59 24.72
C ALA A 23 -13.32 -11.62 24.47
N MET A 24 -12.91 -11.98 23.25
CA MET A 24 -11.54 -11.76 22.81
C MET A 24 -11.32 -10.25 22.75
N PRO A 25 -10.27 -9.71 23.40
CA PRO A 25 -9.87 -8.34 23.15
C PRO A 25 -9.53 -8.25 21.68
N ALA A 26 -10.18 -7.35 20.96
CA ALA A 26 -9.76 -6.96 19.62
C ALA A 26 -8.33 -6.43 19.78
N SER A 27 -7.35 -7.26 19.44
CA SER A 27 -5.96 -6.80 19.32
C SER A 27 -6.01 -5.73 18.24
N ALA A 28 -5.88 -4.46 18.64
CA ALA A 28 -5.63 -3.38 17.72
C ALA A 28 -4.35 -3.75 16.97
N GLN A 29 -4.48 -4.21 15.73
CA GLN A 29 -3.33 -4.35 14.84
C GLN A 29 -2.72 -2.95 14.74
N PRO A 30 -1.40 -2.81 15.01
CA PRO A 30 -0.74 -1.55 14.71
C PRO A 30 -1.06 -1.24 13.26
N ALA A 31 -1.60 -0.03 13.00
CA ALA A 31 -1.75 0.49 11.65
C ALA A 31 -0.41 0.24 10.97
N ALA A 32 -0.43 -0.45 9.80
CA ALA A 32 0.78 -0.68 9.03
C ALA A 32 1.44 0.69 8.85
N THR A 33 2.51 0.94 9.59
CA THR A 33 3.31 2.13 9.45
C THR A 33 3.81 2.11 8.02
N ALA A 34 3.46 3.13 7.24
CA ALA A 34 4.08 3.31 5.94
C ALA A 34 5.60 3.22 6.16
N PRO A 35 6.37 2.52 5.29
CA PRO A 35 7.80 2.40 5.50
C PRO A 35 8.38 3.79 5.72
N ASP A 36 9.17 3.93 6.79
CA ASP A 36 9.84 5.18 7.12
C ASP A 36 10.56 5.70 5.87
N ASP A 37 10.48 7.01 5.60
CA ASP A 37 11.12 7.63 4.44
C ASP A 37 12.63 7.26 4.34
N ALA A 38 13.26 6.91 5.47
CA ALA A 38 14.65 6.46 5.54
C ALA A 38 14.89 5.06 4.93
N THR A 39 13.87 4.22 4.78
CA THR A 39 13.96 2.86 4.22
C THR A 39 13.28 2.74 2.85
N PHE A 40 12.79 3.86 2.30
CA PHE A 40 12.07 3.88 1.03
C PHE A 40 13.03 3.75 -0.15
N ASP A 41 13.12 2.55 -0.71
CA ASP A 41 13.98 2.23 -1.85
C ASP A 41 13.22 2.43 -3.17
N VAL A 42 13.52 3.52 -3.86
CA VAL A 42 12.88 3.87 -5.14
C VAL A 42 13.32 2.94 -6.27
N GLU A 43 14.55 2.44 -6.26
CA GLU A 43 15.05 1.51 -7.28
C GLU A 43 14.28 0.18 -7.16
N GLN A 44 14.13 -0.33 -5.94
CA GLN A 44 13.34 -1.52 -5.67
C GLN A 44 11.87 -1.30 -6.04
N LEU A 45 11.30 -0.12 -5.80
CA LEU A 45 9.94 0.22 -6.21
C LEU A 45 9.79 0.16 -7.74
N PHE A 46 10.77 0.69 -8.50
CA PHE A 46 10.75 0.60 -9.95
C PHE A 46 10.90 -0.85 -10.42
N ALA A 47 11.77 -1.65 -9.80
CA ALA A 47 11.95 -3.06 -10.14
C ALA A 47 10.67 -3.88 -9.91
N SER A 48 9.90 -3.60 -8.86
CA SER A 48 8.76 -4.42 -8.43
C SER A 48 7.39 -3.91 -8.89
N SER A 49 7.24 -2.62 -9.19
CA SER A 49 5.93 -2.00 -9.45
C SER A 49 5.95 -1.09 -10.69
N CYS A 50 6.69 0.01 -10.66
CA CYS A 50 6.66 1.02 -11.72
C CYS A 50 7.22 0.48 -13.04
N GLY A 51 8.20 -0.42 -12.98
CA GLY A 51 8.87 -1.03 -14.13
C GLY A 51 7.97 -1.91 -15.02
N TRP A 52 6.81 -2.34 -14.52
CA TRP A 52 5.82 -3.04 -15.35
C TRP A 52 5.31 -2.19 -16.52
N CYS A 53 5.32 -0.89 -16.36
CA CYS A 53 4.86 0.07 -17.37
C CYS A 53 5.99 0.98 -17.85
N HIS A 54 6.92 1.37 -16.97
CA HIS A 54 8.07 2.23 -17.25
C HIS A 54 9.33 1.36 -17.28
N SER A 55 9.62 0.77 -18.45
CA SER A 55 10.65 -0.24 -18.61
C SER A 55 12.06 0.28 -18.26
N ASP A 56 12.93 -0.65 -17.88
CA ASP A 56 14.32 -0.37 -17.53
C ASP A 56 14.46 0.75 -16.48
N GLY A 57 13.77 0.59 -15.35
CA GLY A 57 13.79 1.59 -14.27
C GLY A 57 13.29 2.98 -14.69
N GLY A 58 12.50 3.07 -15.74
CA GLY A 58 11.98 4.32 -16.29
C GLY A 58 12.79 4.90 -17.47
N ARG A 59 13.86 4.23 -17.89
CA ARG A 59 14.72 4.70 -18.99
C ARG A 59 14.14 4.45 -20.36
N VAL A 60 13.33 3.41 -20.49
CA VAL A 60 12.72 2.98 -21.75
C VAL A 60 11.20 3.04 -21.64
N ALA A 61 10.54 3.41 -22.73
CA ALA A 61 9.10 3.35 -22.84
C ALA A 61 8.64 1.88 -22.84
N GLY A 62 7.52 1.63 -22.15
CA GLY A 62 6.81 0.36 -22.16
C GLY A 62 5.33 0.62 -22.39
N LYS A 63 4.46 0.12 -21.52
CA LYS A 63 3.04 0.52 -21.51
C LYS A 63 2.86 1.99 -21.12
N GLY A 64 3.78 2.51 -20.30
CA GLY A 64 3.91 3.93 -19.95
C GLY A 64 5.02 4.60 -20.76
N PRO A 65 5.11 5.94 -20.70
CA PRO A 65 6.15 6.69 -21.39
C PRO A 65 7.51 6.48 -20.74
N GLN A 66 8.57 6.71 -21.50
CA GLN A 66 9.92 6.91 -20.99
C GLN A 66 9.92 8.09 -20.00
N LEU A 67 10.63 7.94 -18.89
CA LEU A 67 10.74 8.96 -17.85
C LEU A 67 12.06 9.74 -17.91
N THR A 68 13.10 9.13 -18.47
CA THR A 68 14.39 9.80 -18.71
C THR A 68 14.20 11.06 -19.53
N ASN A 69 14.79 12.15 -19.09
CA ASN A 69 14.69 13.46 -19.75
C ASN A 69 13.23 13.95 -19.94
N SER A 70 12.33 13.54 -19.08
CA SER A 70 10.92 13.97 -19.15
C SER A 70 10.83 15.51 -19.13
N PRO A 71 10.17 16.14 -20.12
CA PRO A 71 9.97 17.59 -20.17
C PRO A 71 8.89 18.09 -19.21
N ARG A 72 8.22 17.18 -18.50
CA ARG A 72 7.15 17.52 -17.57
C ARG A 72 7.71 18.13 -16.30
N SER A 73 7.01 19.14 -15.74
CA SER A 73 7.39 19.74 -14.46
C SER A 73 7.25 18.75 -13.29
N ASP A 74 7.92 19.03 -12.16
CA ASP A 74 7.81 18.22 -10.95
C ASP A 74 6.38 18.21 -10.42
N ASP A 75 5.67 19.34 -10.49
CA ASP A 75 4.26 19.41 -10.10
C ASP A 75 3.38 18.53 -10.98
N TYR A 76 3.64 18.47 -12.28
CA TYR A 76 2.94 17.55 -13.17
C TYR A 76 3.22 16.09 -12.78
N LEU A 77 4.48 15.74 -12.53
CA LEU A 77 4.86 14.39 -12.12
C LEU A 77 4.22 14.02 -10.79
N ARG A 78 4.26 14.92 -9.81
CA ARG A 78 3.64 14.76 -8.50
C ARG A 78 2.13 14.49 -8.64
N ASN A 79 1.44 15.35 -9.36
CA ASN A 79 0.00 15.17 -9.59
C ASN A 79 -0.28 13.85 -10.32
N ARG A 80 0.51 13.50 -11.34
CA ARG A 80 0.36 12.24 -12.08
C ARG A 80 0.55 11.01 -11.21
N ILE A 81 1.55 10.99 -10.33
CA ILE A 81 1.77 9.91 -9.38
C ILE A 81 0.59 9.81 -8.40
N LYS A 82 0.14 10.94 -7.86
CA LYS A 82 -0.97 10.96 -6.91
C LYS A 82 -2.29 10.51 -7.51
N THR A 83 -2.64 11.01 -8.67
CA THR A 83 -3.97 10.82 -9.27
C THR A 83 -4.03 9.71 -10.32
N GLY A 84 -2.89 9.25 -10.81
CA GLY A 84 -2.80 8.27 -11.88
C GLY A 84 -3.33 8.80 -13.22
N LYS A 85 -3.63 7.88 -14.12
CA LYS A 85 -4.33 8.12 -15.38
C LYS A 85 -5.29 6.97 -15.63
N GLU A 86 -6.58 7.26 -15.70
CA GLU A 86 -7.62 6.26 -15.91
C GLU A 86 -7.27 5.32 -17.08
N GLY A 87 -7.42 4.02 -16.85
CA GLY A 87 -7.13 2.97 -17.82
C GLY A 87 -5.66 2.77 -18.19
N ALA A 88 -4.71 3.55 -17.62
CA ALA A 88 -3.30 3.48 -17.98
C ALA A 88 -2.33 3.44 -16.80
N MET A 89 -2.52 4.25 -15.76
CA MET A 89 -1.63 4.32 -14.61
C MET A 89 -2.44 4.39 -13.32
N PRO A 90 -2.23 3.49 -12.35
CA PRO A 90 -2.88 3.56 -11.05
C PRO A 90 -2.58 4.88 -10.31
N ALA A 91 -3.48 5.29 -9.42
CA ALA A 91 -3.26 6.39 -8.50
C ALA A 91 -2.51 5.89 -7.26
N PHE A 92 -1.45 6.60 -6.87
CA PHE A 92 -0.61 6.23 -5.74
C PHE A 92 -0.67 7.23 -4.57
N GLY A 93 -1.56 8.23 -4.62
CA GLY A 93 -1.64 9.27 -3.60
C GLY A 93 -2.04 8.79 -2.19
N LEU A 94 -2.64 7.60 -2.07
CA LEU A 94 -2.92 6.96 -0.79
C LEU A 94 -1.86 5.92 -0.40
N ALA A 95 -0.98 5.53 -1.32
CA ALA A 95 0.04 4.52 -1.09
C ALA A 95 1.39 5.13 -0.65
N PHE A 96 1.68 6.37 -1.06
CA PHE A 96 2.94 7.05 -0.77
C PHE A 96 2.71 8.38 -0.07
N SER A 97 3.60 8.71 0.88
CA SER A 97 3.70 10.04 1.47
C SER A 97 4.20 11.06 0.44
N ASP A 98 4.03 12.34 0.74
CA ASP A 98 4.56 13.41 -0.10
C ASP A 98 6.10 13.34 -0.22
N ALA A 99 6.79 13.00 0.87
CA ALA A 99 8.24 12.81 0.87
C ALA A 99 8.68 11.62 -0.01
N GLN A 100 7.93 10.52 0.00
CA GLN A 100 8.18 9.37 -0.87
C GLN A 100 7.94 9.72 -2.34
N ILE A 101 6.90 10.51 -2.64
CA ILE A 101 6.65 11.00 -4.00
C ILE A 101 7.77 11.93 -4.45
N ASP A 102 8.31 12.78 -3.57
CA ASP A 102 9.47 13.62 -3.86
C ASP A 102 10.72 12.78 -4.16
N ALA A 103 10.94 11.70 -3.42
CA ALA A 103 12.03 10.77 -3.68
C ALA A 103 11.87 10.09 -5.06
N ILE A 104 10.65 9.70 -5.45
CA ILE A 104 10.36 9.15 -6.78
C ILE A 104 10.67 10.19 -7.88
N ILE A 105 10.26 11.45 -7.71
CA ILE A 105 10.53 12.52 -8.67
C ILE A 105 12.03 12.76 -8.79
N LYS A 106 12.75 12.81 -7.66
CA LYS A 106 14.21 12.95 -7.63
C LYS A 106 14.91 11.81 -8.38
N TYR A 107 14.44 10.57 -8.20
CA TYR A 107 14.93 9.42 -8.95
C TYR A 107 14.70 9.63 -10.46
N ILE A 108 13.50 9.98 -10.90
CA ILE A 108 13.17 10.24 -12.31
C ILE A 108 14.12 11.31 -12.89
N ARG A 109 14.42 12.38 -12.14
CA ARG A 109 15.33 13.45 -12.57
C ARG A 109 16.79 13.01 -12.64
N SER A 110 17.17 11.99 -11.88
CA SER A 110 18.53 11.43 -11.89
C SER A 110 18.77 10.42 -13.01
N LEU A 111 17.72 9.94 -13.68
CA LEU A 111 17.83 8.95 -14.75
C LEU A 111 18.65 9.51 -15.91
N LYS A 112 19.69 8.76 -16.28
CA LYS A 112 20.48 9.02 -17.48
C LYS A 112 20.00 8.09 -18.59
N PRO A 113 20.05 8.54 -19.85
CA PRO A 113 19.87 7.61 -20.98
C PRO A 113 20.94 6.52 -20.88
N ASP A 114 20.56 5.30 -21.28
CA ASP A 114 21.56 4.26 -21.41
C ASP A 114 22.64 4.72 -22.39
N ALA A 115 23.88 4.57 -21.97
CA ALA A 115 25.02 4.69 -22.89
C ALA A 115 24.93 3.46 -23.80
N GLY A 116 24.30 3.60 -24.98
CA GLY A 116 24.24 2.58 -26.01
C GLY A 116 25.63 2.19 -26.53
#